data_d79601d117f9ed98a26791e3e4becec0
#
_entry.id   d79601d117f9ed98a26791e3e4becec0
#
_cell.length_a   1.000
_cell.length_b   1.000
_cell.length_c   1.000
_cell.angle_alpha   90.00
_cell.angle_beta   90.00
_cell.angle_gamma   90.00
#
_symmetry.space_group_name_H-M   'P 1'
#
loop_
_entity.id
_entity.type
_entity.pdbx_description
1 polymer ?
#
loop_
_entity_poly.entity_id
_entity_poly.type
_entity_poly.pdbx_seq_one_letter_code
_entity_poly.pdbx_strand_id
1 'polypeptide(L)'
;MAARRSPPGCRPISLKWVYKVKRDELGTIVKYKARLVARGFVQREGIDFEEVFAPVACMESVRLLLALAAAKDWRVHHLDVKSAFLNGELAETVFVRQPPGFAVKGEEHRVLRLRKALYGLRQAPRAWNAKLDTTLGELGF
;
A
#
# COMPACT_ATOMS: atom_id res chain seq x y z
N MET A 1 -15.15 3.40 5.93
CA MET A 1 -15.53 2.18 5.18
C MET A 1 -16.92 1.77 5.64
N ALA A 2 -17.88 1.54 4.74
CA ALA A 2 -19.20 1.03 5.09
C ALA A 2 -19.23 -0.47 4.84
N ALA A 3 -19.67 -1.25 5.84
CA ALA A 3 -19.88 -2.68 5.69
C ALA A 3 -21.09 -2.94 4.77
N ARG A 4 -20.92 -3.83 3.80
CA ARG A 4 -21.97 -4.17 2.81
C ARG A 4 -22.15 -5.69 2.73
N ARG A 5 -23.30 -6.13 2.23
CA ARG A 5 -23.44 -7.54 1.81
C ARG A 5 -22.46 -7.82 0.68
N SER A 6 -21.86 -9.03 0.70
CA SER A 6 -20.99 -9.46 -0.40
C SER A 6 -21.82 -9.55 -1.69
N PRO A 7 -21.39 -8.91 -2.80
CA PRO A 7 -22.06 -9.10 -4.08
C PRO A 7 -22.01 -10.57 -4.51
N PRO A 8 -23.04 -11.04 -5.26
CA PRO A 8 -23.01 -12.39 -5.82
C PRO A 8 -21.73 -12.62 -6.66
N GLY A 9 -21.09 -13.78 -6.50
CA GLY A 9 -19.86 -14.12 -7.21
C GLY A 9 -18.58 -13.45 -6.70
N CYS A 10 -18.68 -12.47 -5.78
CA CYS A 10 -17.50 -11.82 -5.21
C CYS A 10 -16.80 -12.71 -4.17
N ARG A 11 -15.48 -12.83 -4.29
CA ARG A 11 -14.62 -13.54 -3.34
C ARG A 11 -13.81 -12.51 -2.51
N PRO A 12 -14.29 -12.12 -1.32
CA PRO A 12 -13.61 -11.10 -0.53
C PRO A 12 -12.26 -11.59 -0.02
N ILE A 13 -11.24 -10.73 -0.17
CA ILE A 13 -9.87 -11.00 0.25
C ILE A 13 -9.80 -10.97 1.79
N SER A 14 -9.18 -11.96 2.38
CA SER A 14 -8.96 -11.99 3.83
C SER A 14 -7.82 -11.06 4.24
N LEU A 15 -7.89 -10.55 5.46
CA LEU A 15 -6.91 -9.66 6.06
C LEU A 15 -6.14 -10.40 7.17
N LYS A 16 -4.94 -9.93 7.47
CA LYS A 16 -4.15 -10.36 8.61
C LYS A 16 -3.43 -9.18 9.26
N TRP A 17 -3.22 -9.26 10.56
CA TRP A 17 -2.31 -8.38 11.26
C TRP A 17 -0.88 -8.89 11.15
N VAL A 18 0.04 -7.99 10.83
CA VAL A 18 1.49 -8.23 10.87
C VAL A 18 2.07 -7.35 11.97
N TYR A 19 2.62 -7.99 12.98
CA TYR A 19 3.24 -7.32 14.11
C TYR A 19 4.76 -7.33 13.96
N LYS A 20 5.40 -6.22 14.30
CA LYS A 20 6.86 -6.11 14.34
C LYS A 20 7.28 -5.32 15.57
N VAL A 21 8.21 -5.88 16.33
CA VAL A 21 8.88 -5.19 17.43
C VAL A 21 10.16 -4.57 16.87
N LYS A 22 10.34 -3.27 17.09
CA LYS A 22 11.61 -2.59 16.84
C LYS A 22 12.41 -2.51 18.12
N ARG A 23 13.69 -2.88 18.04
CA ARG A 23 14.66 -2.80 19.13
C ARG A 23 15.76 -1.84 18.73
N ASP A 24 16.41 -1.21 19.70
CA ASP A 24 17.66 -0.46 19.54
C ASP A 24 18.87 -1.41 19.45
N GLU A 25 20.07 -0.83 19.39
CA GLU A 25 21.34 -1.56 19.33
C GLU A 25 21.62 -2.37 20.60
N LEU A 26 21.01 -2.00 21.74
CA LEU A 26 21.11 -2.67 23.02
C LEU A 26 20.05 -3.77 23.20
N GLY A 27 19.18 -3.98 22.18
CA GLY A 27 18.10 -4.96 22.24
C GLY A 27 16.84 -4.50 22.97
N THR A 28 16.80 -3.25 23.45
CA THR A 28 15.64 -2.67 24.17
C THR A 28 14.50 -2.40 23.18
N ILE A 29 13.27 -2.67 23.59
CA ILE A 29 12.10 -2.44 22.73
C ILE A 29 11.82 -0.94 22.63
N VAL A 30 12.03 -0.38 21.43
CA VAL A 30 11.77 1.04 21.14
C VAL A 30 10.35 1.26 20.64
N LYS A 31 9.79 0.30 19.86
CA LYS A 31 8.48 0.50 19.23
C LYS A 31 7.82 -0.80 18.81
N TYR A 32 6.53 -0.90 19.08
CA TYR A 32 5.66 -1.90 18.48
C TYR A 32 5.02 -1.34 17.21
N LYS A 33 5.01 -2.13 16.14
CA LYS A 33 4.33 -1.80 14.88
C LYS A 33 3.32 -2.88 14.55
N ALA A 34 2.09 -2.47 14.22
CA ALA A 34 1.07 -3.34 13.66
C ALA A 34 0.68 -2.82 12.27
N ARG A 35 0.53 -3.73 11.32
CA ARG A 35 0.01 -3.41 9.99
C ARG A 35 -1.08 -4.39 9.63
N LEU A 36 -2.21 -3.85 9.16
CA LEU A 36 -3.23 -4.66 8.52
C LEU A 36 -2.82 -4.90 7.07
N VAL A 37 -2.80 -6.16 6.65
CA VAL A 37 -2.29 -6.59 5.34
C VAL A 37 -3.30 -7.49 4.66
N ALA A 38 -3.62 -7.21 3.40
CA ALA A 38 -4.46 -8.08 2.58
C ALA A 38 -3.65 -9.32 2.14
N ARG A 39 -4.31 -10.47 2.08
CA ARG A 39 -3.73 -11.68 1.50
C ARG A 39 -3.85 -11.67 -0.02
N GLY A 40 -3.17 -10.73 -0.68
CA GLY A 40 -3.27 -10.47 -2.12
C GLY A 40 -2.84 -11.61 -3.02
N PHE A 41 -2.14 -12.63 -2.49
CA PHE A 41 -1.78 -13.83 -3.25
C PHE A 41 -2.99 -14.64 -3.73
N VAL A 42 -4.20 -14.41 -3.18
CA VAL A 42 -5.43 -15.04 -3.63
C VAL A 42 -6.09 -14.29 -4.79
N GLN A 43 -5.61 -13.10 -5.13
CA GLN A 43 -6.14 -12.28 -6.21
C GLN A 43 -5.87 -12.92 -7.57
N ARG A 44 -6.82 -12.74 -8.50
CA ARG A 44 -6.76 -13.23 -9.87
C ARG A 44 -6.67 -12.05 -10.83
N GLU A 45 -5.75 -12.14 -11.77
CA GLU A 45 -5.63 -11.21 -12.90
C GLU A 45 -6.88 -11.24 -13.77
N GLY A 46 -7.29 -10.10 -14.30
CA GLY A 46 -8.52 -9.94 -15.08
C GLY A 46 -9.83 -9.98 -14.26
N ILE A 47 -9.76 -10.20 -12.93
CA ILE A 47 -10.91 -10.22 -12.01
C ILE A 47 -10.74 -9.25 -10.86
N ASP A 48 -9.64 -9.37 -10.12
CA ASP A 48 -9.35 -8.58 -8.92
C ASP A 48 -8.41 -7.41 -9.21
N PHE A 49 -7.67 -7.47 -10.29
CA PHE A 49 -6.78 -6.43 -10.80
C PHE A 49 -6.48 -6.68 -12.28
N GLU A 50 -6.24 -5.60 -13.03
CA GLU A 50 -5.85 -5.65 -14.44
C GLU A 50 -4.33 -5.63 -14.59
N GLU A 51 -3.67 -4.77 -13.86
CA GLU A 51 -2.26 -4.46 -14.02
C GLU A 51 -1.59 -4.24 -12.66
N VAL A 52 -0.37 -4.72 -12.51
CA VAL A 52 0.42 -4.60 -11.25
C VAL A 52 1.73 -3.86 -11.43
N PHE A 53 2.16 -3.64 -12.68
CA PHE A 53 3.42 -2.98 -12.93
C PHE A 53 3.45 -1.58 -12.31
N ALA A 54 4.50 -1.30 -11.57
CA ALA A 54 4.84 0.03 -11.07
C ALA A 54 6.32 0.29 -11.37
N PRO A 55 6.68 1.46 -11.93
CA PRO A 55 8.07 1.85 -12.13
C PRO A 55 8.85 1.80 -10.81
N VAL A 56 10.08 1.32 -10.88
CA VAL A 56 11.03 1.34 -9.78
C VAL A 56 12.30 2.00 -10.28
N ALA A 57 12.77 3.03 -9.59
CA ALA A 57 14.02 3.68 -9.93
C ALA A 57 15.18 2.69 -9.78
N CYS A 58 16.01 2.56 -10.82
CA CYS A 58 17.21 1.74 -10.74
C CYS A 58 18.29 2.45 -9.90
N MET A 59 19.12 1.67 -9.23
CA MET A 59 20.15 2.22 -8.34
C MET A 59 21.19 3.05 -9.10
N GLU A 60 21.44 2.71 -10.36
CA GLU A 60 22.36 3.46 -11.23
C GLU A 60 21.85 4.88 -11.49
N SER A 61 20.56 5.06 -11.74
CA SER A 61 19.95 6.40 -11.89
C SER A 61 20.08 7.22 -10.60
N VAL A 62 19.87 6.59 -9.45
CA VAL A 62 20.04 7.26 -8.14
C VAL A 62 21.50 7.70 -7.94
N ARG A 63 22.48 6.81 -8.22
CA ARG A 63 23.92 7.12 -8.14
C ARG A 63 24.32 8.24 -9.09
N LEU A 64 23.83 8.21 -10.32
CA LEU A 64 24.11 9.25 -11.32
C LEU A 64 23.59 10.61 -10.84
N LEU A 65 22.36 10.68 -10.32
CA LEU A 65 21.79 11.91 -9.79
C LEU A 65 22.57 12.45 -8.60
N LEU A 66 23.01 11.57 -7.68
CA LEU A 66 23.84 11.98 -6.54
C LEU A 66 25.21 12.49 -6.97
N ALA A 67 25.85 11.84 -7.96
CA ALA A 67 27.13 12.29 -8.50
C ALA A 67 27.02 13.66 -9.19
N LEU A 68 25.94 13.85 -9.97
CA LEU A 68 25.67 15.13 -10.64
C LEU A 68 25.38 16.22 -9.61
N ALA A 69 24.59 15.93 -8.59
CA ALA A 69 24.28 16.87 -7.52
C ALA A 69 25.56 17.31 -6.77
N ALA A 70 26.46 16.35 -6.46
CA ALA A 70 27.75 16.64 -5.84
C ALA A 70 28.64 17.50 -6.76
N ALA A 71 28.70 17.20 -8.06
CA ALA A 71 29.52 17.95 -9.03
C ALA A 71 29.01 19.39 -9.26
N LYS A 72 27.71 19.62 -9.06
CA LYS A 72 27.07 20.94 -9.26
C LYS A 72 26.69 21.65 -7.97
N ASP A 73 27.10 21.12 -6.83
CA ASP A 73 26.79 21.64 -5.50
C ASP A 73 25.26 21.81 -5.26
N TRP A 74 24.47 20.89 -5.79
CA TRP A 74 23.03 20.90 -5.57
C TRP A 74 22.67 20.29 -4.21
N ARG A 75 21.68 20.88 -3.56
CA ARG A 75 21.11 20.31 -2.35
C ARG A 75 20.24 19.11 -2.68
N VAL A 76 20.46 18.00 -2.00
CA VAL A 76 19.65 16.79 -2.13
C VAL A 76 18.75 16.64 -0.92
N HIS A 77 17.46 16.46 -1.14
CA HIS A 77 16.47 16.20 -0.12
C HIS A 77 15.95 14.77 -0.24
N HIS A 78 16.03 14.00 0.83
CA HIS A 78 15.47 12.66 0.92
C HIS A 78 14.16 12.72 1.70
N LEU A 79 13.06 12.28 1.06
CA LEU A 79 11.72 12.27 1.62
C LEU A 79 11.20 10.84 1.74
N ASP A 80 10.60 10.50 2.89
CA ASP A 80 9.92 9.22 3.11
C ASP A 80 8.43 9.45 3.31
N VAL A 81 7.61 8.87 2.44
CA VAL A 81 6.17 9.04 2.52
C VAL A 81 5.58 8.01 3.48
N LYS A 82 5.06 8.50 4.60
CA LYS A 82 4.42 7.67 5.61
C LYS A 82 3.19 6.97 5.04
N SER A 83 3.14 5.63 5.19
CA SER A 83 2.01 4.81 4.77
C SER A 83 1.65 4.95 3.28
N ALA A 84 2.67 5.04 2.41
CA ALA A 84 2.58 5.34 0.99
C ALA A 84 1.41 4.62 0.28
N PHE A 85 1.32 3.29 0.36
CA PHE A 85 0.26 2.52 -0.31
C PHE A 85 -1.17 2.89 0.11
N LEU A 86 -1.36 3.37 1.34
CA LEU A 86 -2.69 3.79 1.82
C LEU A 86 -3.18 5.10 1.20
N ASN A 87 -2.31 5.80 0.46
CA ASN A 87 -2.65 7.01 -0.28
C ASN A 87 -3.07 6.73 -1.72
N GLY A 88 -2.68 5.57 -2.30
CA GLY A 88 -3.06 5.16 -3.65
C GLY A 88 -4.55 4.90 -3.76
N GLU A 89 -5.21 5.44 -4.77
CA GLU A 89 -6.60 5.18 -5.07
C GLU A 89 -6.73 3.93 -5.94
N LEU A 90 -7.74 3.10 -5.66
CA LEU A 90 -8.00 1.90 -6.43
C LEU A 90 -8.96 2.22 -7.57
N ALA A 91 -8.59 1.86 -8.80
CA ALA A 91 -9.48 1.90 -9.94
C ALA A 91 -10.51 0.75 -9.88
N GLU A 92 -10.07 -0.41 -9.37
CA GLU A 92 -10.86 -1.63 -9.31
C GLU A 92 -11.75 -1.68 -8.06
N THR A 93 -12.81 -2.44 -8.15
CA THR A 93 -13.69 -2.70 -7.01
C THR A 93 -13.17 -3.88 -6.21
N VAL A 94 -12.48 -3.60 -5.10
CA VAL A 94 -11.91 -4.61 -4.21
C VAL A 94 -12.72 -4.72 -2.93
N PHE A 95 -13.12 -5.95 -2.59
CA PHE A 95 -13.78 -6.27 -1.34
C PHE A 95 -12.86 -7.09 -0.45
N VAL A 96 -12.86 -6.73 0.84
CA VAL A 96 -12.11 -7.46 1.87
C VAL A 96 -13.03 -7.89 2.99
N ARG A 97 -12.67 -8.97 3.68
CA ARG A 97 -13.33 -9.36 4.92
C ARG A 97 -13.07 -8.35 6.03
N GLN A 98 -13.91 -8.31 7.03
CA GLN A 98 -13.65 -7.49 8.22
C GLN A 98 -12.34 -7.92 8.88
N PRO A 99 -11.55 -6.95 9.43
CA PRO A 99 -10.28 -7.27 10.06
C PRO A 99 -10.46 -8.20 11.26
N PRO A 100 -9.57 -9.19 11.46
CA PRO A 100 -9.61 -10.04 12.65
C PRO A 100 -9.57 -9.20 13.93
N GLY A 101 -10.48 -9.49 14.86
CA GLY A 101 -10.64 -8.76 16.12
C GLY A 101 -11.48 -7.46 16.02
N PHE A 102 -11.95 -7.09 14.81
CA PHE A 102 -12.78 -5.90 14.57
C PHE A 102 -14.04 -6.22 13.77
N ALA A 103 -14.43 -7.48 13.72
CA ALA A 103 -15.69 -7.88 13.12
C ALA A 103 -16.87 -7.37 13.96
N VAL A 104 -17.88 -6.80 13.31
CA VAL A 104 -19.09 -6.34 13.97
C VAL A 104 -19.95 -7.55 14.33
N LYS A 105 -20.29 -7.70 15.60
CA LYS A 105 -21.10 -8.83 16.11
C LYS A 105 -22.46 -8.86 15.39
N GLY A 106 -22.81 -10.02 14.84
CA GLY A 106 -24.02 -10.24 14.06
C GLY A 106 -23.92 -9.81 12.58
N GLU A 107 -22.81 -9.20 12.17
CA GLU A 107 -22.56 -8.73 10.81
C GLU A 107 -21.26 -9.30 10.22
N GLU A 108 -20.76 -10.41 10.75
CA GLU A 108 -19.48 -11.02 10.35
C GLU A 108 -19.44 -11.42 8.86
N HIS A 109 -20.62 -11.65 8.27
CA HIS A 109 -20.79 -11.96 6.85
C HIS A 109 -20.63 -10.74 5.94
N ARG A 110 -20.66 -9.53 6.48
CA ARG A 110 -20.48 -8.30 5.69
C ARG A 110 -19.01 -8.09 5.30
N VAL A 111 -18.84 -7.50 4.13
CA VAL A 111 -17.55 -7.16 3.55
C VAL A 111 -17.32 -5.66 3.49
N LEU A 112 -16.07 -5.25 3.42
CA LEU A 112 -15.67 -3.85 3.28
C LEU A 112 -15.21 -3.61 1.85
N ARG A 113 -15.76 -2.59 1.17
CA ARG A 113 -15.24 -2.09 -0.09
C ARG A 113 -14.07 -1.15 0.19
N LEU A 114 -12.93 -1.42 -0.41
CA LEU A 114 -11.78 -0.53 -0.36
C LEU A 114 -11.98 0.64 -1.33
N ARG A 115 -11.63 1.85 -0.89
CA ARG A 115 -11.52 3.05 -1.74
C ARG A 115 -10.06 3.33 -2.10
N LYS A 116 -9.15 3.00 -1.19
CA LYS A 116 -7.70 3.18 -1.34
C LYS A 116 -7.01 1.83 -1.19
N ALA A 117 -5.82 1.74 -1.74
CA ALA A 117 -5.00 0.55 -1.65
C ALA A 117 -4.67 0.19 -0.19
N LEU A 118 -4.41 -1.08 0.03
CA LEU A 118 -4.00 -1.63 1.31
C LEU A 118 -2.72 -2.45 1.09
N TYR A 119 -1.86 -2.46 2.09
CA TYR A 119 -0.68 -3.33 2.07
C TYR A 119 -1.06 -4.76 1.73
N GLY A 120 -0.28 -5.41 0.86
CA GLY A 120 -0.48 -6.79 0.44
C GLY A 120 -1.40 -7.00 -0.76
N LEU A 121 -2.09 -5.97 -1.26
CA LEU A 121 -2.75 -6.04 -2.57
C LEU A 121 -1.70 -5.99 -3.68
N ARG A 122 -1.91 -6.75 -4.76
CA ARG A 122 -0.99 -6.81 -5.90
C ARG A 122 -0.86 -5.47 -6.62
N GLN A 123 -1.97 -4.74 -6.79
CA GLN A 123 -2.01 -3.43 -7.45
C GLN A 123 -1.64 -2.24 -6.53
N ALA A 124 -1.38 -2.44 -5.24
CA ALA A 124 -1.07 -1.35 -4.33
C ALA A 124 0.16 -0.51 -4.73
N PRO A 125 1.27 -1.10 -5.20
CA PRO A 125 2.41 -0.33 -5.71
C PRO A 125 2.06 0.56 -6.89
N ARG A 126 1.29 0.03 -7.87
CA ARG A 126 0.83 0.77 -9.04
C ARG A 126 -0.09 1.94 -8.64
N ALA A 127 -1.09 1.68 -7.80
CA ALA A 127 -2.01 2.71 -7.32
C ALA A 127 -1.28 3.85 -6.58
N TRP A 128 -0.26 3.53 -5.80
CA TRP A 128 0.59 4.53 -5.15
C TRP A 128 1.45 5.30 -6.15
N ASN A 129 2.09 4.61 -7.10
CA ASN A 129 2.92 5.25 -8.12
C ASN A 129 2.10 6.25 -8.94
N ALA A 130 0.91 5.86 -9.42
CA ALA A 130 0.02 6.76 -10.15
C ALA A 130 -0.38 7.99 -9.33
N LYS A 131 -0.68 7.81 -8.02
CA LYS A 131 -0.98 8.93 -7.12
C LYS A 131 0.22 9.86 -6.92
N LEU A 132 1.41 9.29 -6.76
CA LEU A 132 2.64 10.07 -6.60
C LEU A 132 2.95 10.88 -7.86
N ASP A 133 2.89 10.24 -9.03
CA ASP A 133 3.12 10.87 -10.33
C ASP A 133 2.17 12.05 -10.56
N THR A 134 0.86 11.83 -10.35
CA THR A 134 -0.13 12.92 -10.43
C THR A 134 0.21 14.08 -9.48
N THR A 135 0.55 13.75 -8.22
CA THR A 135 0.85 14.78 -7.21
C THR A 135 2.11 15.57 -7.57
N LEU A 136 3.15 14.89 -8.07
CA LEU A 136 4.38 15.57 -8.52
C LEU A 136 4.10 16.46 -9.73
N GLY A 137 3.34 15.97 -10.71
CA GLY A 137 2.92 16.77 -11.87
C GLY A 137 2.12 18.02 -11.48
N GLU A 138 1.20 17.93 -10.50
CA GLU A 138 0.45 19.08 -9.95
C GLU A 138 1.39 20.12 -9.27
N LEU A 139 2.54 19.68 -8.76
CA LEU A 139 3.56 20.52 -8.14
C LEU A 139 4.58 21.08 -9.14
N GLY A 140 4.51 20.69 -10.42
CA GLY A 140 5.39 21.18 -11.48
C GLY A 140 6.69 20.38 -11.67
N PHE A 141 6.72 19.14 -11.19
CA PHE A 141 7.85 18.20 -11.37
C PHE A 141 7.64 17.31 -12.59
#